data_6b6fee369a3f3bd74ba7bb62b62c612e
#
_entry.id   6b6fee369a3f3bd74ba7bb62b62c612e
#
_cell.length_a   1.000
_cell.length_b   1.000
_cell.length_c   1.000
_cell.angle_alpha   90.00
_cell.angle_beta   90.00
_cell.angle_gamma   90.00
#
_symmetry.space_group_name_H-M   'P 1'
#
loop_
_entity.id
_entity.type
_entity.pdbx_description
1 polymer ?
#
loop_
_entity_poly.entity_id
_entity_poly.type
_entity_poly.pdbx_seq_one_letter_code
_entity_poly.pdbx_strand_id
1 'polypeptide(L)'
;EKTLSLMPTFFEIDFSFTKDSVMVLMHDLTIDRTTTGKGLVADYTYDELRRLNLVDRDGKVTPYRIPRLKDVLEWGKDKVVFNFDNKYINTKGVSDEVRRASLDYYIRQLRPGGEWSMYHNIMLSVRSIEEALYYWNHGIRNVMFCVEISSMEHFRAYEASPIPWKYIMAYIRLAVNPELQQVY
;
A
#
# COMPACT_ATOMS: atom_id res chain seq x y z
N GLU A 1 16.39 -6.39 -5.93
CA GLU A 1 17.33 -6.30 -7.07
C GLU A 1 17.03 -7.36 -8.14
N LYS A 2 16.91 -8.65 -7.77
CA LYS A 2 16.59 -9.73 -8.73
C LYS A 2 15.27 -9.44 -9.47
N THR A 3 14.26 -8.88 -8.81
CA THR A 3 12.98 -8.54 -9.42
C THR A 3 13.12 -7.38 -10.41
N LEU A 4 13.96 -6.39 -10.15
CA LEU A 4 14.25 -5.31 -11.10
C LEU A 4 14.94 -5.79 -12.38
N SER A 5 15.74 -6.85 -12.29
CA SER A 5 16.38 -7.43 -13.48
C SER A 5 15.38 -8.05 -14.45
N LEU A 6 14.16 -8.32 -14.00
CA LEU A 6 13.03 -8.79 -14.80
C LEU A 6 12.18 -7.63 -15.36
N MET A 7 12.62 -6.38 -15.16
CA MET A 7 11.95 -5.14 -15.59
C MET A 7 10.52 -4.94 -15.07
N PRO A 8 10.18 -5.27 -13.82
CA PRO A 8 8.90 -4.86 -13.27
C PRO A 8 8.94 -3.35 -13.02
N THR A 9 7.87 -2.66 -13.40
CA THR A 9 7.70 -1.23 -13.15
C THR A 9 6.84 -0.94 -11.93
N PHE A 10 6.27 -1.98 -11.33
CA PHE A 10 5.23 -1.88 -10.33
C PHE A 10 5.40 -2.96 -9.24
N PHE A 11 5.34 -2.53 -7.96
CA PHE A 11 5.35 -3.42 -6.80
C PHE A 11 4.18 -3.07 -5.89
N GLU A 12 3.36 -4.04 -5.60
CA GLU A 12 2.45 -3.96 -4.47
C GLU A 12 3.25 -4.25 -3.20
N ILE A 13 3.04 -3.46 -2.16
CA ILE A 13 3.72 -3.59 -0.88
C ILE A 13 2.75 -3.45 0.28
N ASP A 14 2.93 -4.36 1.24
CA ASP A 14 2.27 -4.33 2.53
C ASP A 14 3.23 -3.84 3.61
N PHE A 15 2.71 -3.14 4.59
CA PHE A 15 3.51 -2.71 5.73
C PHE A 15 2.71 -2.71 7.03
N SER A 16 3.44 -2.82 8.13
CA SER A 16 2.90 -2.80 9.49
C SER A 16 3.69 -1.86 10.37
N PHE A 17 3.08 -1.41 11.48
CA PHE A 17 3.75 -0.59 12.48
C PHE A 17 4.37 -1.45 13.56
N THR A 18 5.62 -1.13 13.91
CA THR A 18 6.31 -1.65 15.09
C THR A 18 5.81 -0.95 16.37
N LYS A 19 6.21 -1.47 17.53
CA LYS A 19 5.92 -0.89 18.85
C LYS A 19 6.38 0.57 18.98
N ASP A 20 7.49 0.92 18.35
CA ASP A 20 8.06 2.27 18.32
C ASP A 20 7.61 3.09 17.10
N SER A 21 6.50 2.68 16.47
CA SER A 21 5.83 3.38 15.34
C SER A 21 6.69 3.50 14.08
N VAL A 22 7.65 2.62 13.88
CA VAL A 22 8.42 2.51 12.63
C VAL A 22 7.64 1.64 11.65
N MET A 23 7.47 2.09 10.41
CA MET A 23 6.84 1.30 9.34
C MET A 23 7.84 0.32 8.73
N VAL A 24 7.48 -0.96 8.71
CA VAL A 24 8.28 -2.06 8.16
C VAL A 24 7.48 -2.82 7.10
N LEU A 25 8.15 -3.36 6.08
CA LEU A 25 7.46 -4.20 5.11
C LEU A 25 7.12 -5.55 5.76
N MET A 26 5.82 -5.78 5.95
CA MET A 26 5.30 -7.00 6.52
C MET A 26 3.83 -7.17 6.14
N HIS A 27 3.53 -8.27 5.47
CA HIS A 27 2.17 -8.63 5.08
C HIS A 27 1.32 -9.07 6.27
N ASP A 28 1.86 -9.99 7.09
CA ASP A 28 1.14 -10.57 8.21
C ASP A 28 1.23 -9.67 9.45
N LEU A 29 0.24 -9.72 10.32
CA LEU A 29 0.30 -9.04 11.61
C LEU A 29 1.34 -9.67 12.55
N THR A 30 1.74 -10.93 12.29
CA THR A 30 2.78 -11.67 13.02
C THR A 30 4.04 -11.83 12.17
N ILE A 31 5.18 -12.02 12.85
CA ILE A 31 6.47 -12.26 12.20
C ILE A 31 6.76 -13.76 11.95
N ASP A 32 5.83 -14.64 12.30
CA ASP A 32 6.04 -16.10 12.43
C ASP A 32 6.36 -16.80 11.12
N ARG A 33 5.70 -16.40 10.04
CA ARG A 33 5.79 -17.09 8.75
C ARG A 33 7.04 -16.71 7.98
N THR A 34 7.50 -15.49 8.12
CA THR A 34 8.51 -14.91 7.23
C THR A 34 9.82 -14.56 7.92
N THR A 35 9.93 -14.82 9.24
CA THR A 35 11.14 -14.54 10.01
C THR A 35 11.53 -15.69 10.94
N THR A 36 12.70 -15.58 11.54
CA THR A 36 13.17 -16.49 12.60
C THR A 36 12.55 -16.19 13.98
N GLY A 37 11.74 -15.14 14.10
CA GLY A 37 11.02 -14.76 15.33
C GLY A 37 9.59 -15.27 15.39
N LYS A 38 8.89 -14.93 16.47
CA LYS A 38 7.49 -15.27 16.74
C LYS A 38 6.78 -14.09 17.38
N GLY A 39 5.47 -13.93 17.13
CA GLY A 39 4.62 -12.94 17.78
C GLY A 39 4.20 -11.79 16.87
N LEU A 40 3.54 -10.77 17.43
CA LEU A 40 3.01 -9.65 16.68
C LEU A 40 4.11 -8.64 16.30
N VAL A 41 4.04 -8.09 15.11
CA VAL A 41 4.93 -6.99 14.67
C VAL A 41 4.88 -5.81 15.67
N ALA A 42 3.67 -5.49 16.16
CA ALA A 42 3.43 -4.37 17.07
C ALA A 42 4.01 -4.56 18.49
N ASP A 43 4.45 -5.77 18.85
CA ASP A 43 5.08 -6.03 20.14
C ASP A 43 6.58 -5.73 20.15
N TYR A 44 7.18 -5.56 18.97
CA TYR A 44 8.61 -5.37 18.79
C TYR A 44 8.95 -3.95 18.35
N THR A 45 10.06 -3.41 18.85
CA THR A 45 10.70 -2.24 18.26
C THR A 45 11.38 -2.62 16.93
N TYR A 46 11.64 -1.62 16.08
CA TYR A 46 12.39 -1.89 14.85
C TYR A 46 13.79 -2.46 15.13
N ASP A 47 14.45 -1.98 16.18
CA ASP A 47 15.79 -2.48 16.57
C ASP A 47 15.78 -3.96 16.96
N GLU A 48 14.70 -4.48 17.51
CA GLU A 48 14.51 -5.89 17.77
C GLU A 48 14.25 -6.66 16.48
N LEU A 49 13.32 -6.18 15.64
CA LEU A 49 12.95 -6.84 14.38
C LEU A 49 14.10 -6.94 13.39
N ARG A 50 14.92 -5.91 13.25
CA ARG A 50 16.06 -5.92 12.32
C ARG A 50 17.16 -6.92 12.67
N ARG A 51 17.13 -7.53 13.86
CA ARG A 51 18.05 -8.61 14.28
C ARG A 51 17.58 -9.98 13.80
N LEU A 52 16.31 -10.12 13.46
CA LEU A 52 15.72 -11.36 12.97
C LEU A 52 16.06 -11.56 11.49
N ASN A 53 16.34 -12.79 11.10
CA ASN A 53 16.52 -13.15 9.71
C ASN A 53 15.15 -13.39 9.04
N LEU A 54 15.04 -13.03 7.76
CA LEU A 54 13.95 -13.52 6.94
C LEU A 54 14.16 -14.99 6.61
N VAL A 55 13.06 -15.72 6.49
CA VAL A 55 13.06 -17.10 5.98
C VAL A 55 12.41 -17.12 4.60
N ASP A 56 12.87 -18.01 3.73
CA ASP A 56 12.28 -18.20 2.42
C ASP A 56 11.02 -19.09 2.47
N ARG A 57 10.47 -19.38 1.31
CA ARG A 57 9.26 -20.17 1.14
C ARG A 57 9.38 -21.59 1.71
N ASP A 58 10.59 -22.14 1.73
CA ASP A 58 10.93 -23.49 2.22
C ASP A 58 11.33 -23.47 3.71
N GLY A 59 11.22 -22.31 4.38
CA GLY A 59 11.60 -22.13 5.79
C GLY A 59 13.09 -21.98 6.02
N LYS A 60 13.91 -21.86 4.97
CA LYS A 60 15.36 -21.72 5.09
C LYS A 60 15.69 -20.28 5.48
N VAL A 61 16.57 -20.16 6.47
CA VAL A 61 17.07 -18.86 6.95
C VAL A 61 17.92 -18.18 5.87
N THR A 62 17.60 -16.91 5.60
CA THR A 62 18.31 -16.05 4.65
C THR A 62 19.17 -15.02 5.41
N PRO A 63 20.14 -14.37 4.74
CA PRO A 63 20.89 -13.27 5.35
C PRO A 63 20.11 -11.95 5.42
N TYR A 64 18.92 -11.91 4.83
CA TYR A 64 18.12 -10.70 4.72
C TYR A 64 17.37 -10.38 6.02
N ARG A 65 17.00 -9.11 6.17
CA ARG A 65 16.29 -8.55 7.33
C ARG A 65 15.01 -7.85 6.89
N ILE A 66 14.10 -7.62 7.85
CA ILE A 66 12.89 -6.81 7.63
C ILE A 66 13.32 -5.37 7.30
N PRO A 67 12.97 -4.83 6.11
CA PRO A 67 13.31 -3.46 5.76
C PRO A 67 12.28 -2.47 6.33
N ARG A 68 12.71 -1.23 6.60
CA ARG A 68 11.78 -0.12 6.83
C ARG A 68 11.17 0.33 5.51
N LEU A 69 9.92 0.77 5.55
CA LEU A 69 9.25 1.36 4.38
C LEU A 69 10.09 2.52 3.80
N LYS A 70 10.61 3.40 4.65
CA LYS A 70 11.48 4.52 4.24
C LYS A 70 12.67 4.07 3.38
N ASP A 71 13.38 3.03 3.80
CA ASP A 71 14.55 2.54 3.07
C ASP A 71 14.17 1.97 1.70
N VAL A 72 12.99 1.35 1.61
CA VAL A 72 12.46 0.79 0.36
C VAL A 72 12.00 1.89 -0.58
N LEU A 73 11.34 2.93 -0.09
CA LEU A 73 10.95 4.09 -0.89
C LEU A 73 12.17 4.81 -1.46
N GLU A 74 13.18 5.04 -0.66
CA GLU A 74 14.43 5.67 -1.11
C GLU A 74 15.16 4.81 -2.15
N TRP A 75 15.23 3.50 -1.92
CA TRP A 75 15.82 2.56 -2.88
C TRP A 75 15.05 2.54 -4.22
N GLY A 76 13.73 2.58 -4.17
CA GLY A 76 12.86 2.47 -5.36
C GLY A 76 12.54 3.79 -6.04
N LYS A 77 12.97 4.91 -5.45
CA LYS A 77 12.80 6.24 -6.04
C LYS A 77 13.31 6.25 -7.48
N ASP A 78 12.50 6.78 -8.39
CA ASP A 78 12.78 6.87 -9.83
C ASP A 78 13.01 5.53 -10.57
N LYS A 79 12.76 4.39 -9.91
CA LYS A 79 12.96 3.04 -10.49
C LYS A 79 11.67 2.26 -10.66
N VAL A 80 10.76 2.37 -9.69
CA VAL A 80 9.52 1.58 -9.63
C VAL A 80 8.38 2.40 -9.06
N VAL A 81 7.15 2.00 -9.37
CA VAL A 81 5.95 2.51 -8.70
C VAL A 81 5.57 1.55 -7.57
N PHE A 82 5.32 2.09 -6.40
CA PHE A 82 4.85 1.33 -5.24
C PHE A 82 3.35 1.49 -5.06
N ASN A 83 2.62 0.40 -5.08
CA ASN A 83 1.22 0.36 -4.69
C ASN A 83 1.12 -0.02 -3.21
N PHE A 84 0.62 0.89 -2.39
CA PHE A 84 0.41 0.67 -0.97
C PHE A 84 -0.92 -0.04 -0.74
N ASP A 85 -0.87 -1.30 -0.27
CA ASP A 85 -2.04 -1.95 0.30
C ASP A 85 -2.11 -1.65 1.80
N ASN A 86 -3.08 -0.81 2.18
CA ASN A 86 -3.26 -0.43 3.57
C ASN A 86 -4.05 -1.49 4.34
N LYS A 87 -3.37 -2.39 5.00
CA LYS A 87 -3.98 -3.46 5.82
C LYS A 87 -4.93 -2.92 6.88
N TYR A 88 -4.63 -1.79 7.51
CA TYR A 88 -5.48 -1.20 8.56
C TYR A 88 -6.80 -0.67 8.01
N ILE A 89 -6.84 -0.24 6.77
CA ILE A 89 -8.09 0.14 6.08
C ILE A 89 -8.78 -1.11 5.56
N ASN A 90 -8.00 -2.08 5.09
CA ASN A 90 -8.46 -3.23 4.31
C ASN A 90 -8.85 -4.45 5.14
N THR A 91 -8.52 -4.52 6.43
CA THR A 91 -8.83 -5.68 7.26
C THR A 91 -10.28 -5.67 7.73
N LYS A 92 -10.98 -6.80 7.55
CA LYS A 92 -12.34 -7.01 8.07
C LYS A 92 -12.32 -6.91 9.61
N GLY A 93 -13.26 -6.14 10.17
CA GLY A 93 -13.39 -5.97 11.62
C GLY A 93 -12.60 -4.78 12.20
N VAL A 94 -11.84 -4.07 11.38
CA VAL A 94 -11.25 -2.79 11.79
C VAL A 94 -12.36 -1.74 11.94
N SER A 95 -12.36 -1.02 13.07
CA SER A 95 -13.35 0.03 13.33
C SER A 95 -13.18 1.23 12.38
N ASP A 96 -14.26 1.99 12.18
CA ASP A 96 -14.23 3.19 11.34
C ASP A 96 -13.28 4.27 11.91
N GLU A 97 -13.11 4.31 13.22
CA GLU A 97 -12.15 5.20 13.88
C GLU A 97 -10.71 4.87 13.47
N VAL A 98 -10.33 3.60 13.53
CA VAL A 98 -8.99 3.13 13.12
C VAL A 98 -8.78 3.36 11.61
N ARG A 99 -9.81 3.10 10.78
CA ARG A 99 -9.75 3.39 9.34
C ARG A 99 -9.48 4.87 9.09
N ARG A 100 -10.25 5.76 9.73
CA ARG A 100 -10.10 7.21 9.58
C ARG A 100 -8.73 7.68 10.07
N ALA A 101 -8.27 7.20 11.22
CA ALA A 101 -6.94 7.53 11.75
C ALA A 101 -5.82 7.13 10.77
N SER A 102 -5.97 5.98 10.10
CA SER A 102 -5.03 5.51 9.08
C SER A 102 -5.05 6.40 7.83
N LEU A 103 -6.22 6.79 7.33
CA LEU A 103 -6.36 7.73 6.21
C LEU A 103 -5.71 9.08 6.55
N ASP A 104 -5.99 9.61 7.73
CA ASP A 104 -5.42 10.87 8.21
C ASP A 104 -3.89 10.79 8.35
N TYR A 105 -3.37 9.64 8.79
CA TYR A 105 -1.93 9.39 8.81
C TYR A 105 -1.33 9.50 7.41
N TYR A 106 -1.90 8.83 6.40
CA TYR A 106 -1.42 8.90 5.02
C TYR A 106 -1.47 10.32 4.46
N ILE A 107 -2.56 11.03 4.73
CA ILE A 107 -2.69 12.43 4.33
C ILE A 107 -1.55 13.28 4.92
N ARG A 108 -1.23 13.10 6.21
CA ARG A 108 -0.10 13.82 6.82
C ARG A 108 1.23 13.49 6.17
N GLN A 109 1.46 12.23 5.78
CA GLN A 109 2.71 11.82 5.14
C GLN A 109 2.84 12.35 3.69
N LEU A 110 1.72 12.43 2.97
CA LEU A 110 1.69 12.80 1.55
C LEU A 110 1.64 14.33 1.32
N ARG A 111 1.18 15.11 2.29
CA ARG A 111 1.13 16.57 2.20
C ARG A 111 2.54 17.18 2.11
N PRO A 112 2.67 18.41 1.56
CA PRO A 112 3.93 19.16 1.60
C PRO A 112 4.52 19.20 3.02
N GLY A 113 5.78 18.77 3.15
CA GLY A 113 6.48 18.63 4.43
C GLY A 113 6.29 17.27 5.13
N GLY A 114 5.41 16.41 4.66
CA GLY A 114 5.30 15.02 5.12
C GLY A 114 6.43 14.14 4.56
N GLU A 115 6.69 13.04 5.23
CA GLU A 115 7.80 12.13 4.89
C GLU A 115 7.72 11.57 3.46
N TRP A 116 6.50 11.37 2.94
CA TRP A 116 6.28 10.80 1.61
C TRP A 116 6.03 11.86 0.52
N SER A 117 6.03 13.14 0.86
CA SER A 117 5.71 14.22 -0.06
C SER A 117 6.67 14.35 -1.24
N MET A 118 7.89 13.86 -1.08
CA MET A 118 8.94 13.89 -2.11
C MET A 118 8.90 12.70 -3.10
N TYR A 119 8.07 11.68 -2.82
CA TYR A 119 7.97 10.50 -3.68
C TYR A 119 6.79 10.65 -4.63
N HIS A 120 7.07 10.62 -5.94
CA HIS A 120 6.05 10.72 -7.01
C HIS A 120 5.68 9.35 -7.60
N ASN A 121 6.22 8.30 -7.03
CA ASN A 121 6.08 6.91 -7.46
C ASN A 121 5.21 6.08 -6.48
N ILE A 122 4.36 6.75 -5.69
CA ILE A 122 3.41 6.12 -4.79
C ILE A 122 2.04 6.03 -5.46
N MET A 123 1.43 4.87 -5.35
CA MET A 123 0.04 4.59 -5.67
C MET A 123 -0.66 4.08 -4.42
N LEU A 124 -1.90 4.50 -4.20
CA LEU A 124 -2.70 4.05 -3.06
C LEU A 124 -3.80 3.12 -3.54
N SER A 125 -3.82 1.89 -3.05
CA SER A 125 -5.00 1.03 -3.17
C SER A 125 -6.14 1.61 -2.36
N VAL A 126 -7.25 1.94 -3.03
CA VAL A 126 -8.46 2.46 -2.42
C VAL A 126 -9.65 1.53 -2.73
N ARG A 127 -10.54 1.38 -1.76
CA ARG A 127 -11.66 0.43 -1.87
C ARG A 127 -12.92 1.01 -2.46
N SER A 128 -13.07 2.31 -2.37
CA SER A 128 -14.26 2.98 -2.83
C SER A 128 -13.93 4.37 -3.34
N ILE A 129 -14.89 4.94 -4.08
CA ILE A 129 -14.80 6.32 -4.54
C ILE A 129 -14.76 7.31 -3.35
N GLU A 130 -15.44 7.01 -2.25
CA GLU A 130 -15.47 7.84 -1.05
C GLU A 130 -14.08 7.94 -0.42
N GLU A 131 -13.34 6.82 -0.41
CA GLU A 131 -11.95 6.80 0.09
C GLU A 131 -11.03 7.63 -0.82
N ALA A 132 -11.13 7.46 -2.13
CA ALA A 132 -10.38 8.28 -3.09
C ALA A 132 -10.72 9.78 -2.93
N LEU A 133 -12.01 10.11 -2.80
CA LEU A 133 -12.49 11.46 -2.57
C LEU A 133 -12.00 12.03 -1.23
N TYR A 134 -11.86 11.19 -0.21
CA TYR A 134 -11.32 11.64 1.07
C TYR A 134 -9.90 12.18 0.90
N TYR A 135 -9.01 11.46 0.24
CA TYR A 135 -7.67 11.96 -0.09
C TYR A 135 -7.71 13.19 -0.99
N TRP A 136 -8.54 13.13 -2.03
CA TRP A 136 -8.67 14.24 -3.00
C TRP A 136 -9.13 15.54 -2.34
N ASN A 137 -10.15 15.50 -1.49
CA ASN A 137 -10.68 16.65 -0.77
C ASN A 137 -9.70 17.22 0.25
N HIS A 138 -8.75 16.42 0.72
CA HIS A 138 -7.64 16.86 1.57
C HIS A 138 -6.43 17.35 0.78
N GLY A 139 -6.54 17.55 -0.53
CA GLY A 139 -5.53 18.19 -1.37
C GLY A 139 -4.41 17.25 -1.85
N ILE A 140 -4.55 15.93 -1.71
CA ILE A 140 -3.55 14.97 -2.19
C ILE A 140 -3.62 14.89 -3.71
N ARG A 141 -2.49 15.20 -4.39
CA ARG A 141 -2.36 15.30 -5.85
C ARG A 141 -1.05 14.69 -6.39
N ASN A 142 -0.25 14.10 -5.52
CA ASN A 142 1.07 13.54 -5.83
C ASN A 142 1.10 12.02 -5.89
N VAL A 143 -0.09 11.38 -5.87
CA VAL A 143 -0.24 9.93 -5.96
C VAL A 143 -1.26 9.56 -7.03
N MET A 144 -1.25 8.31 -7.48
CA MET A 144 -2.34 7.69 -8.22
C MET A 144 -3.19 6.84 -7.26
N PHE A 145 -4.49 6.75 -7.53
CA PHE A 145 -5.40 5.87 -6.83
C PHE A 145 -5.56 4.57 -7.63
N CYS A 146 -5.20 3.44 -7.03
CA CYS A 146 -5.46 2.12 -7.59
C CYS A 146 -6.85 1.67 -7.14
N VAL A 147 -7.77 1.54 -8.08
CA VAL A 147 -9.18 1.27 -7.81
C VAL A 147 -9.64 -0.02 -8.47
N GLU A 148 -10.52 -0.76 -7.81
CA GLU A 148 -11.23 -1.88 -8.43
C GLU A 148 -12.56 -1.40 -9.02
N ILE A 149 -12.74 -1.58 -10.32
CA ILE A 149 -14.00 -1.34 -11.00
C ILE A 149 -14.65 -2.70 -11.32
N SER A 150 -15.64 -3.08 -10.54
CA SER A 150 -16.34 -4.37 -10.65
C SER A 150 -17.77 -4.25 -11.20
N SER A 151 -18.27 -3.03 -11.46
CA SER A 151 -19.59 -2.78 -12.03
C SER A 151 -19.64 -1.46 -12.82
N MET A 152 -20.66 -1.31 -13.67
CA MET A 152 -20.95 -0.03 -14.34
C MET A 152 -21.30 1.09 -13.36
N GLU A 153 -21.89 0.76 -12.21
CA GLU A 153 -22.17 1.72 -11.15
C GLU A 153 -20.85 2.29 -10.60
N HIS A 154 -19.87 1.43 -10.28
CA HIS A 154 -18.52 1.88 -9.86
C HIS A 154 -17.87 2.74 -10.93
N PHE A 155 -17.91 2.32 -12.20
CA PHE A 155 -17.36 3.12 -13.30
C PHE A 155 -17.96 4.52 -13.36
N ARG A 156 -19.30 4.62 -13.35
CA ARG A 156 -20.00 5.90 -13.39
C ARG A 156 -19.72 6.78 -12.17
N ALA A 157 -19.52 6.18 -11.00
CA ALA A 157 -19.15 6.93 -9.79
C ALA A 157 -17.80 7.61 -9.94
N TYR A 158 -16.80 6.92 -10.53
CA TYR A 158 -15.50 7.53 -10.83
C TYR A 158 -15.59 8.56 -11.96
N GLU A 159 -16.37 8.28 -13.02
CA GLU A 159 -16.60 9.19 -14.14
C GLU A 159 -17.24 10.51 -13.68
N ALA A 160 -18.21 10.44 -12.78
CA ALA A 160 -18.89 11.61 -12.20
C ALA A 160 -18.05 12.32 -11.12
N SER A 161 -16.93 11.76 -10.68
CA SER A 161 -16.12 12.32 -9.61
C SER A 161 -15.28 13.51 -10.09
N PRO A 162 -14.85 14.41 -9.19
CA PRO A 162 -13.92 15.49 -9.53
C PRO A 162 -12.47 15.03 -9.72
N ILE A 163 -12.17 13.73 -9.57
CA ILE A 163 -10.83 13.17 -9.70
C ILE A 163 -10.55 12.92 -11.18
N PRO A 164 -9.58 13.63 -11.80
CA PRO A 164 -9.25 13.38 -13.20
C PRO A 164 -8.69 11.97 -13.40
N TRP A 165 -9.06 11.30 -14.51
CA TRP A 165 -8.63 9.95 -14.85
C TRP A 165 -7.11 9.73 -14.82
N LYS A 166 -6.30 10.74 -15.07
CA LYS A 166 -4.83 10.67 -14.96
C LYS A 166 -4.32 10.32 -13.55
N TYR A 167 -5.16 10.43 -12.52
CA TYR A 167 -4.86 10.05 -11.14
C TYR A 167 -5.46 8.69 -10.75
N ILE A 168 -6.08 7.99 -11.70
CA ILE A 168 -6.77 6.71 -11.45
C ILE A 168 -6.08 5.62 -12.28
N MET A 169 -5.67 4.56 -11.61
CA MET A 169 -5.31 3.29 -12.21
C MET A 169 -6.42 2.30 -11.90
N ALA A 170 -7.21 1.95 -12.90
CA ALA A 170 -8.34 1.05 -12.71
C ALA A 170 -7.93 -0.41 -12.91
N TYR A 171 -8.24 -1.25 -11.94
CA TYR A 171 -8.24 -2.70 -12.07
C TYR A 171 -9.67 -3.16 -12.37
N ILE A 172 -9.88 -3.69 -13.57
CA ILE A 172 -11.23 -4.04 -14.05
C ILE A 172 -11.40 -5.55 -14.08
N ARG A 173 -12.43 -6.05 -13.37
CA ARG A 173 -12.80 -7.46 -13.38
C ARG A 173 -13.75 -7.78 -14.53
N LEU A 174 -13.23 -7.82 -15.76
CA LEU A 174 -14.01 -8.14 -16.95
C LEU A 174 -14.65 -9.53 -16.90
N ALA A 175 -14.01 -10.49 -16.27
CA ALA A 175 -14.51 -11.88 -16.19
C ALA A 175 -15.81 -12.01 -15.39
N VAL A 176 -16.10 -11.09 -14.47
CA VAL A 176 -17.30 -11.13 -13.62
C VAL A 176 -18.37 -10.12 -14.05
N ASN A 177 -18.05 -9.21 -14.98
CA ASN A 177 -19.02 -8.24 -15.49
C ASN A 177 -18.78 -7.90 -16.97
N PRO A 178 -19.44 -8.64 -17.89
CA PRO A 178 -19.31 -8.44 -19.35
C PRO A 178 -19.72 -7.03 -19.81
N GLU A 179 -20.58 -6.32 -19.08
CA GLU A 179 -21.01 -4.96 -19.45
C GLU A 179 -19.82 -3.97 -19.45
N LEU A 180 -18.81 -4.23 -18.64
CA LEU A 180 -17.59 -3.41 -18.60
C LEU A 180 -16.74 -3.56 -19.89
N GLN A 181 -16.95 -4.61 -20.68
CA GLN A 181 -16.26 -4.79 -21.97
C GLN A 181 -16.69 -3.76 -23.02
N GLN A 182 -17.85 -3.10 -22.83
CA GLN A 182 -18.39 -2.10 -23.77
C GLN A 182 -17.79 -0.70 -23.56
N VAL A 183 -16.99 -0.51 -22.52
CA VAL A 183 -16.39 0.79 -22.13
C VAL A 183 -14.99 0.97 -22.73
N TYR A 184 -14.43 -0.06 -23.40
CA TYR A 184 -13.10 -0.04 -24.04
C TYR A 184 -13.19 -0.16 -25.54
#